data_66b84b39155d24589121f5148548d5a4
#
_entry.id   66b84b39155d24589121f5148548d5a4
#
_cell.length_a   1.000
_cell.length_b   1.000
_cell.length_c   1.000
_cell.angle_alpha   90.00
_cell.angle_beta   90.00
_cell.angle_gamma   90.00
#
_symmetry.space_group_name_H-M   'P 1'
#
loop_
_entity.id
_entity.type
_entity.pdbx_description
1 polymer ?
#
loop_
_entity_poly.entity_id
_entity_poly.type
_entity_poly.pdbx_seq_one_letter_code
_entity_poly.pdbx_strand_id
1 'polypeptide(L)'
;MFMIDCGEGTQAQVRRSRINFSKIYAVFISHLHGDHVLGLVGMISTFGLQGRTAPLHVYAPEAYEQLFKMEMQMFCSNLDYEIIFHPIDTRIRKVVYEDRSLTIETIPLHHRMPCAGYLFKEKQGERHINPEMLRFYDVPRSQINNLRLGMDWISPSGEIIPNDRLTTPPDPVRSYA
;
A
#
# COMPACT_ATOMS: atom_id res chain seq x y z
N MET A 1 2.84 5.03 1.76
CA MET A 1 3.29 5.30 0.37
C MET A 1 4.03 4.06 -0.13
N PHE A 2 3.83 3.70 -1.38
CA PHE A 2 4.51 2.61 -2.06
C PHE A 2 5.37 3.17 -3.18
N MET A 3 6.48 2.50 -3.46
CA MET A 3 7.39 2.85 -4.57
C MET A 3 7.46 1.64 -5.51
N ILE A 4 7.38 1.89 -6.81
CA ILE A 4 7.58 0.85 -7.83
C ILE A 4 8.91 1.14 -8.51
N ASP A 5 9.77 0.14 -8.52
CA ASP A 5 11.15 0.17 -8.98
C ASP A 5 12.04 1.19 -8.26
N CYS A 6 13.30 0.93 -8.25
CA CYS A 6 14.31 1.76 -7.60
C CYS A 6 15.63 1.68 -8.38
N GLY A 7 15.65 2.27 -9.56
CA GLY A 7 16.85 2.36 -10.39
C GLY A 7 17.85 3.41 -9.91
N GLU A 8 18.91 3.56 -10.67
CA GLU A 8 19.96 4.56 -10.40
C GLU A 8 19.35 5.96 -10.38
N GLY A 9 19.82 6.76 -9.46
CA GLY A 9 19.37 8.16 -9.31
C GLY A 9 18.01 8.33 -8.63
N THR A 10 17.25 7.25 -8.31
CA THR A 10 15.96 7.31 -7.60
C THR A 10 16.07 8.11 -6.31
N GLN A 11 17.11 7.89 -5.51
CA GLN A 11 17.39 8.64 -4.29
C GLN A 11 17.45 10.16 -4.52
N ALA A 12 18.13 10.59 -5.58
CA ALA A 12 18.24 12.01 -5.93
C ALA A 12 16.87 12.57 -6.38
N GLN A 13 16.10 11.80 -7.13
CA GLN A 13 14.77 12.21 -7.60
C GLN A 13 13.77 12.33 -6.44
N VAL A 14 13.75 11.37 -5.51
CA VAL A 14 12.92 11.43 -4.31
C VAL A 14 13.20 12.70 -3.50
N ARG A 15 14.48 13.06 -3.35
CA ARG A 15 14.90 14.31 -2.68
C ARG A 15 14.45 15.56 -3.44
N ARG A 16 14.66 15.60 -4.75
CA ARG A 16 14.24 16.74 -5.61
C ARG A 16 12.73 16.94 -5.58
N SER A 17 11.97 15.85 -5.59
CA SER A 17 10.51 15.85 -5.51
C SER A 17 9.99 16.14 -4.11
N ARG A 18 10.87 16.37 -3.12
CA ARG A 18 10.51 16.63 -1.71
C ARG A 18 9.62 15.53 -1.10
N ILE A 19 9.75 14.31 -1.60
CA ILE A 19 9.05 13.15 -1.04
C ILE A 19 9.70 12.80 0.29
N ASN A 20 8.88 12.64 1.32
CA ASN A 20 9.36 12.24 2.63
C ASN A 20 9.71 10.75 2.62
N PHE A 21 10.99 10.42 2.76
CA PHE A 21 11.51 9.05 2.80
C PHE A 21 10.87 8.19 3.89
N SER A 22 10.56 8.77 5.06
CA SER A 22 9.94 8.02 6.15
C SER A 22 8.53 7.51 5.83
N LYS A 23 7.86 8.10 4.84
CA LYS A 23 6.53 7.67 4.38
C LYS A 23 6.57 6.51 3.39
N ILE A 24 7.73 6.14 2.86
CA ILE A 24 7.86 4.99 1.97
C ILE A 24 7.80 3.74 2.83
N TYR A 25 6.68 3.02 2.73
CA TYR A 25 6.41 1.80 3.49
C TYR A 25 7.02 0.57 2.81
N ALA A 26 6.89 0.48 1.49
CA ALA A 26 7.39 -0.64 0.71
C ALA A 26 7.89 -0.22 -0.67
N VAL A 27 8.83 -1.01 -1.19
CA VAL A 27 9.37 -0.93 -2.55
C VAL A 27 9.02 -2.22 -3.27
N PHE A 28 8.49 -2.11 -4.49
CA PHE A 28 8.11 -3.22 -5.36
C PHE A 28 9.00 -3.19 -6.60
N ILE A 29 9.82 -4.22 -6.80
CA ILE A 29 10.72 -4.35 -7.96
C ILE A 29 10.06 -5.22 -9.02
N SER A 30 9.86 -4.67 -10.19
CA SER A 30 9.20 -5.37 -11.31
C SER A 30 10.08 -6.46 -11.91
N HIS A 31 11.37 -6.19 -12.09
CA HIS A 31 12.35 -7.10 -12.65
C HIS A 31 13.79 -6.62 -12.34
N LEU A 32 14.80 -7.42 -12.71
CA LEU A 32 16.19 -7.23 -12.29
C LEU A 32 17.07 -6.52 -13.33
N HIS A 33 16.54 -5.69 -14.23
CA HIS A 33 17.38 -4.78 -14.99
C HIS A 33 17.92 -3.67 -14.08
N GLY A 34 19.15 -3.18 -14.35
CA GLY A 34 19.86 -2.25 -13.47
C GLY A 34 19.08 -0.94 -13.23
N ASP A 35 18.46 -0.41 -14.28
CA ASP A 35 17.63 0.80 -14.24
C ASP A 35 16.33 0.65 -13.41
N HIS A 36 16.03 -0.56 -12.91
CA HIS A 36 14.90 -0.85 -12.02
C HIS A 36 15.31 -1.21 -10.58
N VAL A 37 16.55 -1.64 -10.34
CA VAL A 37 16.93 -2.20 -9.03
C VAL A 37 18.21 -1.61 -8.41
N LEU A 38 19.18 -1.12 -9.20
CA LEU A 38 20.50 -0.75 -8.67
C LEU A 38 20.52 0.46 -7.73
N GLY A 39 19.47 1.25 -7.67
CA GLY A 39 19.31 2.34 -6.70
C GLY A 39 18.86 1.90 -5.31
N LEU A 40 18.37 0.66 -5.17
CA LEU A 40 17.69 0.19 -3.96
C LEU A 40 18.61 0.18 -2.73
N VAL A 41 19.78 -0.39 -2.84
CA VAL A 41 20.77 -0.48 -1.74
C VAL A 41 21.19 0.91 -1.25
N GLY A 42 21.50 1.82 -2.19
CA GLY A 42 21.85 3.20 -1.85
C GLY A 42 20.70 3.95 -1.16
N MET A 43 19.47 3.68 -1.56
CA MET A 43 18.30 4.27 -0.92
C MET A 43 18.05 3.70 0.49
N ILE A 44 18.21 2.39 0.68
CA ILE A 44 18.13 1.73 1.98
C ILE A 44 19.15 2.31 2.96
N SER A 45 20.41 2.43 2.52
CA SER A 45 21.48 3.07 3.31
C SER A 45 21.12 4.52 3.69
N THR A 46 20.55 5.29 2.76
CA THR A 46 20.10 6.66 3.04
C THR A 46 18.99 6.73 4.06
N PHE A 47 18.05 5.79 4.05
CA PHE A 47 17.00 5.71 5.07
C PHE A 47 17.61 5.55 6.48
N GLY A 48 18.65 4.71 6.62
CA GLY A 48 19.40 4.57 7.87
C GLY A 48 20.06 5.88 8.31
N LEU A 49 20.79 6.54 7.40
CA LEU A 49 21.42 7.83 7.67
C LEU A 49 20.43 8.93 8.07
N GLN A 50 19.19 8.83 7.67
CA GLN A 50 18.11 9.75 8.04
C GLN A 50 17.33 9.34 9.30
N GLY A 51 17.79 8.33 10.03
CA GLY A 51 17.22 7.90 11.30
C GLY A 51 15.90 7.16 11.15
N ARG A 52 15.71 6.41 10.05
CA ARG A 52 14.54 5.53 9.93
C ARG A 52 14.57 4.45 11.02
N THR A 53 13.43 4.25 11.68
CA THR A 53 13.22 3.17 12.66
C THR A 53 12.10 2.21 12.26
N ALA A 54 11.18 2.65 11.39
CA ALA A 54 10.09 1.82 10.91
C ALA A 54 10.58 0.77 9.88
N PRO A 55 10.07 -0.46 9.89
CA PRO A 55 10.42 -1.48 8.92
C PRO A 55 10.22 -1.02 7.48
N LEU A 56 11.06 -1.52 6.58
CA LEU A 56 10.93 -1.36 5.12
C LEU A 56 10.63 -2.73 4.50
N HIS A 57 9.53 -2.82 3.75
CA HIS A 57 9.18 -4.02 3.00
C HIS A 57 9.74 -3.91 1.57
N VAL A 58 10.40 -4.96 1.10
CA VAL A 58 10.94 -5.07 -0.27
C VAL A 58 10.31 -6.28 -0.94
N TYR A 59 9.48 -6.03 -1.94
CA TYR A 59 8.87 -7.05 -2.80
C TYR A 59 9.66 -7.12 -4.09
N ALA A 60 10.32 -8.24 -4.37
CA ALA A 60 11.20 -8.37 -5.53
C ALA A 60 11.20 -9.80 -6.06
N PRO A 61 11.57 -10.02 -7.35
CA PRO A 61 11.72 -11.36 -7.89
C PRO A 61 12.56 -12.26 -6.99
N GLU A 62 12.10 -13.51 -6.76
CA GLU A 62 12.78 -14.49 -5.91
C GLU A 62 14.27 -14.65 -6.24
N ALA A 63 14.63 -14.55 -7.53
CA ALA A 63 16.01 -14.63 -7.99
C ALA A 63 16.94 -13.57 -7.38
N TYR A 64 16.40 -12.47 -6.85
CA TYR A 64 17.18 -11.41 -6.21
C TYR A 64 17.52 -11.68 -4.75
N GLU A 65 16.79 -12.58 -4.09
CA GLU A 65 16.85 -12.74 -2.63
C GLU A 65 18.26 -13.00 -2.10
N GLN A 66 19.02 -13.90 -2.76
CA GLN A 66 20.37 -14.23 -2.32
C GLN A 66 21.33 -13.04 -2.48
N LEU A 67 21.29 -12.38 -3.63
CA LEU A 67 22.10 -11.18 -3.88
C LEU A 67 21.74 -10.06 -2.91
N PHE A 68 20.43 -9.81 -2.71
CA PHE A 68 19.97 -8.80 -1.78
C PHE A 68 20.47 -9.02 -0.34
N LYS A 69 20.44 -10.27 0.14
CA LYS A 69 21.00 -10.61 1.46
C LYS A 69 22.49 -10.30 1.55
N MET A 70 23.26 -10.60 0.51
CA MET A 70 24.68 -10.27 0.46
C MET A 70 24.91 -8.76 0.46
N GLU A 71 24.17 -8.01 -0.33
CA GLU A 71 24.24 -6.53 -0.37
C GLU A 71 23.90 -5.92 0.99
N MET A 72 22.89 -6.42 1.67
CA MET A 72 22.52 -5.95 3.02
C MET A 72 23.63 -6.22 4.03
N GLN A 73 24.23 -7.39 3.99
CA GLN A 73 25.37 -7.71 4.88
C GLN A 73 26.60 -6.82 4.61
N MET A 74 26.89 -6.54 3.35
CA MET A 74 28.08 -5.76 2.98
C MET A 74 27.90 -4.25 3.19
N PHE A 75 26.76 -3.72 2.84
CA PHE A 75 26.56 -2.26 2.74
C PHE A 75 25.60 -1.69 3.79
N CYS A 76 24.80 -2.53 4.44
CA CYS A 76 23.70 -2.10 5.31
C CYS A 76 23.66 -2.87 6.65
N SER A 77 24.81 -3.32 7.15
CA SER A 77 24.88 -4.18 8.36
C SER A 77 24.49 -3.49 9.68
N ASN A 78 24.50 -2.13 9.72
CA ASN A 78 24.28 -1.35 10.93
C ASN A 78 23.06 -0.40 10.77
N LEU A 79 21.92 -0.94 10.36
CA LEU A 79 20.67 -0.18 10.26
C LEU A 79 19.88 -0.26 11.59
N ASP A 80 19.29 0.85 12.00
CA ASP A 80 18.40 0.93 13.17
C ASP A 80 16.95 0.50 12.85
N TYR A 81 16.72 -0.10 11.69
CA TYR A 81 15.40 -0.58 11.24
C TYR A 81 15.50 -1.91 10.50
N GLU A 82 14.41 -2.64 10.53
CA GLU A 82 14.29 -3.95 9.88
C GLU A 82 14.01 -3.79 8.38
N ILE A 83 14.62 -4.66 7.56
CA ILE A 83 14.28 -4.82 6.15
C ILE A 83 13.66 -6.20 5.97
N ILE A 84 12.42 -6.22 5.48
CA ILE A 84 11.65 -7.44 5.30
C ILE A 84 11.54 -7.73 3.80
N PHE A 85 12.24 -8.76 3.35
CA PHE A 85 12.21 -9.19 1.95
C PHE A 85 11.04 -10.14 1.70
N HIS A 86 10.27 -9.86 0.65
CA HIS A 86 9.13 -10.65 0.20
C HIS A 86 9.43 -11.16 -1.22
N PRO A 87 9.76 -12.46 -1.40
CA PRO A 87 10.02 -13.03 -2.71
C PRO A 87 8.75 -13.07 -3.57
N ILE A 88 8.88 -12.63 -4.82
CA ILE A 88 7.80 -12.59 -5.81
C ILE A 88 8.07 -13.62 -6.90
N ASP A 89 7.10 -14.52 -7.16
CA ASP A 89 7.07 -15.30 -8.39
C ASP A 89 6.45 -14.45 -9.51
N THR A 90 7.29 -14.04 -10.45
CA THR A 90 6.88 -13.18 -11.57
C THR A 90 6.01 -13.87 -12.62
N ARG A 91 5.85 -15.21 -12.51
CA ARG A 91 5.10 -16.04 -13.49
C ARG A 91 3.63 -16.20 -13.13
N ILE A 92 3.24 -15.86 -11.91
CA ILE A 92 1.88 -16.06 -11.43
C ILE A 92 1.24 -14.75 -11.00
N ARG A 93 -0.07 -14.66 -11.21
CA ARG A 93 -0.89 -13.59 -10.63
C ARG A 93 -1.26 -13.95 -9.20
N LYS A 94 -0.85 -13.13 -8.23
CA LYS A 94 -1.08 -13.39 -6.81
C LYS A 94 -1.20 -12.08 -6.04
N VAL A 95 -2.07 -12.04 -5.03
CA VAL A 95 -2.06 -10.98 -4.02
C VAL A 95 -0.79 -11.11 -3.19
N VAL A 96 0.06 -10.08 -3.21
CA VAL A 96 1.34 -10.02 -2.49
C VAL A 96 1.31 -9.09 -1.30
N TYR A 97 0.34 -8.16 -1.27
CA TYR A 97 0.09 -7.28 -0.15
C TYR A 97 -1.41 -7.03 -0.01
N GLU A 98 -1.87 -6.96 1.22
CA GLU A 98 -3.25 -6.62 1.55
C GLU A 98 -3.30 -5.91 2.89
N ASP A 99 -4.03 -4.79 2.95
CA ASP A 99 -4.37 -4.11 4.18
C ASP A 99 -5.89 -3.78 4.24
N ARG A 100 -6.29 -2.92 5.17
CA ARG A 100 -7.69 -2.51 5.30
C ARG A 100 -8.20 -1.70 4.11
N SER A 101 -7.33 -1.02 3.38
CA SER A 101 -7.68 -0.03 2.36
C SER A 101 -7.43 -0.51 0.92
N LEU A 102 -6.48 -1.41 0.71
CA LEU A 102 -6.11 -1.85 -0.64
C LEU A 102 -5.53 -3.26 -0.68
N THR A 103 -5.50 -3.83 -1.89
CA THR A 103 -4.75 -5.03 -2.25
C THR A 103 -3.75 -4.70 -3.35
N ILE A 104 -2.61 -5.41 -3.37
CA ILE A 104 -1.62 -5.34 -4.46
C ILE A 104 -1.43 -6.74 -5.02
N GLU A 105 -1.65 -6.89 -6.31
CA GLU A 105 -1.50 -8.15 -7.04
C GLU A 105 -0.33 -8.06 -8.02
N THR A 106 0.42 -9.15 -8.19
CA THR A 106 1.36 -9.31 -9.30
C THR A 106 0.63 -9.60 -10.61
N ILE A 107 1.11 -9.06 -11.71
CA ILE A 107 0.65 -9.34 -13.07
C ILE A 107 1.85 -9.83 -13.88
N PRO A 108 1.90 -11.10 -14.32
CA PRO A 108 2.96 -11.59 -15.19
C PRO A 108 3.04 -10.76 -16.47
N LEU A 109 4.23 -10.31 -16.83
CA LEU A 109 4.47 -9.53 -18.03
C LEU A 109 5.41 -10.27 -18.99
N HIS A 110 5.19 -10.08 -20.29
CA HIS A 110 6.08 -10.61 -21.32
C HIS A 110 7.27 -9.68 -21.52
N HIS A 111 8.44 -10.11 -21.07
CA HIS A 111 9.69 -9.37 -21.17
C HIS A 111 10.88 -10.33 -21.43
N ARG A 112 12.07 -9.81 -21.76
CA ARG A 112 13.28 -10.62 -22.02
C ARG A 112 13.74 -11.41 -20.79
N MET A 113 13.43 -10.89 -19.58
CA MET A 113 13.68 -11.57 -18.31
C MET A 113 12.37 -11.67 -17.51
N PRO A 114 12.32 -12.55 -16.49
CA PRO A 114 11.14 -12.64 -15.62
C PRO A 114 10.74 -11.30 -15.04
N CYS A 115 9.51 -10.87 -15.33
CA CYS A 115 8.99 -9.53 -14.99
C CYS A 115 7.54 -9.62 -14.53
N ALA A 116 7.18 -8.84 -13.52
CA ALA A 116 5.80 -8.66 -13.08
C ALA A 116 5.45 -7.18 -12.95
N GLY A 117 4.27 -6.80 -13.40
CA GLY A 117 3.63 -5.55 -13.01
C GLY A 117 2.93 -5.70 -11.67
N TYR A 118 2.47 -4.58 -11.11
CA TYR A 118 1.75 -4.55 -9.84
C TYR A 118 0.44 -3.79 -9.97
N LEU A 119 -0.67 -4.47 -9.72
CA LEU A 119 -2.00 -3.88 -9.73
C LEU A 119 -2.40 -3.50 -8.29
N PHE A 120 -2.52 -2.21 -8.05
CA PHE A 120 -3.03 -1.63 -6.82
C PHE A 120 -4.54 -1.48 -6.94
N LYS A 121 -5.30 -2.07 -6.04
CA LYS A 121 -6.77 -1.96 -5.99
C LYS A 121 -7.20 -1.45 -4.64
N GLU A 122 -7.90 -0.33 -4.63
CA GLU A 122 -8.59 0.12 -3.42
C GLU A 122 -9.72 -0.86 -3.06
N LYS A 123 -9.92 -1.09 -1.78
CA LYS A 123 -11.10 -1.79 -1.28
C LYS A 123 -12.26 -0.81 -1.16
N GLN A 124 -13.48 -1.33 -1.30
CA GLN A 124 -14.68 -0.53 -1.10
C GLN A 124 -14.67 0.09 0.30
N GLY A 125 -14.77 1.42 0.35
CA GLY A 125 -14.89 2.16 1.60
C GLY A 125 -16.27 1.98 2.25
N GLU A 126 -16.38 2.47 3.48
CA GLU A 126 -17.66 2.55 4.19
C GLU A 126 -18.50 3.72 3.64
N ARG A 127 -19.83 3.63 3.81
CA ARG A 127 -20.74 4.74 3.45
C ARG A 127 -20.46 5.99 4.27
N HIS A 128 -20.65 7.14 3.65
CA HIS A 128 -20.47 8.44 4.32
C HIS A 128 -21.74 8.81 5.09
N ILE A 129 -21.57 9.18 6.35
CA ILE A 129 -22.67 9.62 7.21
C ILE A 129 -23.13 11.01 6.79
N ASN A 130 -24.46 11.23 6.76
CA ASN A 130 -25.06 12.54 6.65
C ASN A 130 -25.37 13.10 8.06
N PRO A 131 -24.56 14.04 8.59
CA PRO A 131 -24.73 14.52 9.97
C PRO A 131 -26.04 15.30 10.20
N GLU A 132 -26.61 15.88 9.16
CA GLU A 132 -27.87 16.62 9.24
C GLU A 132 -29.04 15.67 9.43
N MET A 133 -29.04 14.57 8.65
CA MET A 133 -30.07 13.55 8.77
C MET A 133 -29.99 12.78 10.08
N LEU A 134 -28.76 12.52 10.59
CA LEU A 134 -28.63 11.93 11.93
C LEU A 134 -29.28 12.79 13.02
N ARG A 135 -29.11 14.12 12.93
CA ARG A 135 -29.75 15.06 13.87
C ARG A 135 -31.25 15.13 13.68
N PHE A 136 -31.72 15.14 12.43
CA PHE A 136 -33.14 15.23 12.11
C PHE A 136 -33.92 14.02 12.65
N TYR A 137 -33.37 12.83 12.54
CA TYR A 137 -33.99 11.58 13.01
C TYR A 137 -33.59 11.22 14.46
N ASP A 138 -32.78 12.03 15.14
CA ASP A 138 -32.24 11.79 16.48
C ASP A 138 -31.51 10.44 16.61
N VAL A 139 -30.69 10.11 15.59
CA VAL A 139 -29.96 8.82 15.53
C VAL A 139 -28.82 8.82 16.53
N PRO A 140 -28.75 7.85 17.46
CA PRO A 140 -27.70 7.79 18.45
C PRO A 140 -26.33 7.46 17.81
N ARG A 141 -25.26 8.03 18.38
CA ARG A 141 -23.89 7.79 17.89
C ARG A 141 -23.47 6.32 17.85
N SER A 142 -24.04 5.50 18.71
CA SER A 142 -23.80 4.05 18.75
C SER A 142 -24.22 3.34 17.45
N GLN A 143 -25.10 3.93 16.63
CA GLN A 143 -25.54 3.36 15.36
C GLN A 143 -24.64 3.71 14.17
N ILE A 144 -23.69 4.64 14.32
CA ILE A 144 -22.86 5.13 13.21
C ILE A 144 -22.14 3.99 12.47
N ASN A 145 -21.60 3.01 13.19
CA ASN A 145 -20.89 1.89 12.56
C ASN A 145 -21.85 1.00 11.76
N ASN A 146 -23.04 0.74 12.27
CA ASN A 146 -24.08 -0.02 11.56
C ASN A 146 -24.50 0.69 10.27
N LEU A 147 -24.70 2.01 10.35
CA LEU A 147 -25.06 2.83 9.19
C LEU A 147 -23.95 2.84 8.12
N ARG A 148 -22.69 2.93 8.53
CA ARG A 148 -21.55 2.86 7.59
C ARG A 148 -21.47 1.52 6.86
N LEU A 149 -21.91 0.44 7.50
CA LEU A 149 -22.02 -0.90 6.92
C LEU A 149 -23.27 -1.10 6.04
N GLY A 150 -24.13 -0.06 5.92
CA GLY A 150 -25.31 -0.10 5.06
C GLY A 150 -26.58 -0.59 5.76
N MET A 151 -26.59 -0.75 7.08
CA MET A 151 -27.78 -1.16 7.81
C MET A 151 -28.79 -0.01 7.96
N ASP A 152 -30.06 -0.31 7.84
CA ASP A 152 -31.13 0.60 8.19
C ASP A 152 -31.16 0.85 9.71
N TRP A 153 -31.73 1.96 10.12
CA TRP A 153 -31.92 2.26 11.54
C TRP A 153 -33.39 2.13 11.94
N ILE A 154 -33.64 1.46 13.06
CA ILE A 154 -34.94 1.36 13.64
C ILE A 154 -35.05 2.34 14.81
N SER A 155 -35.98 3.29 14.73
CA SER A 155 -36.20 4.28 15.77
C SER A 155 -36.80 3.65 17.04
N PRO A 156 -36.74 4.31 18.19
CA PRO A 156 -37.42 3.82 19.42
C PRO A 156 -38.92 3.64 19.27
N SER A 157 -39.56 4.31 18.30
CA SER A 157 -40.98 4.15 17.97
C SER A 157 -41.27 2.96 17.05
N GLY A 158 -40.24 2.22 16.59
CA GLY A 158 -40.35 1.11 15.67
C GLY A 158 -40.38 1.49 14.19
N GLU A 159 -40.18 2.76 13.85
CA GLU A 159 -40.10 3.20 12.46
C GLU A 159 -38.74 2.81 11.85
N ILE A 160 -38.77 2.21 10.66
CA ILE A 160 -37.56 1.86 9.89
C ILE A 160 -37.17 3.03 9.04
N ILE A 161 -35.99 3.61 9.33
CA ILE A 161 -35.38 4.67 8.53
C ILE A 161 -34.35 4.03 7.59
N PRO A 162 -34.58 4.06 6.26
CA PRO A 162 -33.68 3.49 5.28
C PRO A 162 -32.29 4.11 5.34
N ASN A 163 -31.27 3.31 5.19
CA ASN A 163 -29.86 3.72 5.25
C ASN A 163 -29.55 4.87 4.28
N ASP A 164 -30.11 4.85 3.06
CA ASP A 164 -29.89 5.87 2.03
C ASP A 164 -30.42 7.26 2.41
N ARG A 165 -31.27 7.38 3.43
CA ARG A 165 -31.65 8.69 4.00
C ARG A 165 -30.59 9.22 4.96
N LEU A 166 -29.83 8.33 5.60
CA LEU A 166 -28.89 8.64 6.68
C LEU A 166 -27.44 8.70 6.20
N THR A 167 -27.17 8.18 5.00
CA THR A 167 -25.81 8.06 4.44
C THR A 167 -25.81 8.33 2.95
N THR A 168 -24.60 8.57 2.40
CA THR A 168 -24.34 8.56 0.96
C THR A 168 -23.39 7.41 0.59
N PRO A 169 -23.40 6.93 -0.66
CA PRO A 169 -22.48 5.90 -1.12
C PRO A 169 -21.02 6.26 -0.84
N PRO A 170 -20.15 5.27 -0.61
CA PRO A 170 -18.72 5.51 -0.50
C PRO A 170 -18.15 6.00 -1.83
N ASP A 171 -16.95 6.59 -1.77
CA ASP A 171 -16.23 6.99 -2.98
C ASP A 171 -15.99 5.78 -3.90
N PRO A 172 -15.99 5.98 -5.22
CA PRO A 172 -15.66 4.92 -6.19
C PRO A 172 -14.26 4.38 -5.94
N VAL A 173 -14.11 3.06 -5.96
CA VAL A 173 -12.81 2.40 -5.85
C VAL A 173 -11.93 2.72 -7.06
N ARG A 174 -10.64 2.91 -6.80
CA ARG A 174 -9.63 3.17 -7.84
C ARG A 174 -8.70 1.98 -7.97
N SER A 175 -8.17 1.81 -9.17
CA SER A 175 -7.10 0.85 -9.42
C SER A 175 -6.03 1.47 -10.32
N TYR A 176 -4.78 1.06 -10.09
CA TYR A 176 -3.59 1.53 -10.81
C TYR A 176 -2.72 0.30 -11.13
N ALA A 177 -2.22 0.22 -12.36
CA ALA A 177 -1.31 -0.83 -12.81
C ALA A 177 -0.07 -0.23 -13.47
#